data_02d64b78448567dc7e51712536182602
#
_entry.id   02d64b78448567dc7e51712536182602
#
_cell.length_a   1.000
_cell.length_b   1.000
_cell.length_c   1.000
_cell.angle_alpha   90.00
_cell.angle_beta   90.00
_cell.angle_gamma   90.00
#
_symmetry.space_group_name_H-M   'P 1'
#
loop_
_entity.id
_entity.type
_entity.pdbx_description
1 polymer ?
#
loop_
_entity_poly.entity_id
_entity_poly.type
_entity_poly.pdbx_seq_one_letter_code
_entity_poly.pdbx_strand_id
1 'polypeptide(L)'
;MHENHHHRPAVVVGALLLAAILSLPSPVLAQLGGLPPLPLPGPTATASTVTGQATAAQVVLLGLLGTATTTSLASTGISGTNAESDVGQATGSIPSLLGADTLNAATYSYSNEVDSVASLANLGMTVAGIGITADSVVAQASQVLGAPGSGSAYISNLAINGVPVAVSGAPNQTVWIPGGQMVLNEQTISSTGGAVVNAIHITINGVADIVVASAQAAIS
;
A
#
# COMPACT_ATOMS: atom_id res chain seq x y z
N MET A 1 19.19 5.75 -53.38
CA MET A 1 18.92 4.90 -52.17
C MET A 1 19.11 5.79 -50.96
N HIS A 2 18.00 6.32 -50.41
CA HIS A 2 17.99 7.18 -49.22
C HIS A 2 17.39 6.38 -48.08
N GLU A 3 18.23 6.07 -47.10
CA GLU A 3 17.81 5.41 -45.85
C GLU A 3 17.34 6.47 -44.86
N ASN A 4 16.03 6.49 -44.57
CA ASN A 4 15.42 7.32 -43.55
C ASN A 4 15.48 6.61 -42.18
N HIS A 5 16.42 7.03 -41.33
CA HIS A 5 16.41 6.67 -39.91
C HIS A 5 15.34 7.46 -39.18
N HIS A 6 14.22 6.80 -38.85
CA HIS A 6 13.23 7.34 -37.91
C HIS A 6 13.74 7.17 -36.46
N HIS A 7 14.26 8.25 -35.90
CA HIS A 7 14.44 8.35 -34.46
C HIS A 7 13.08 8.44 -33.75
N ARG A 8 12.74 7.44 -32.96
CA ARG A 8 11.62 7.51 -32.01
C ARG A 8 12.09 8.25 -30.75
N PRO A 9 11.42 9.31 -30.30
CA PRO A 9 11.77 9.92 -29.02
C PRO A 9 11.33 9.01 -27.88
N ALA A 10 12.24 8.75 -26.95
CA ALA A 10 11.94 8.12 -25.67
C ALA A 10 11.10 9.10 -24.85
N VAL A 11 9.88 8.71 -24.52
CA VAL A 11 9.02 9.44 -23.58
C VAL A 11 9.52 9.13 -22.17
N VAL A 12 10.27 10.07 -21.60
CA VAL A 12 10.60 10.06 -20.17
C VAL A 12 9.35 10.53 -19.43
N VAL A 13 8.63 9.61 -18.80
CA VAL A 13 7.55 9.95 -17.87
C VAL A 13 8.22 10.40 -16.58
N GLY A 14 8.42 11.71 -16.46
CA GLY A 14 8.85 12.32 -15.21
C GLY A 14 7.72 12.27 -14.19
N ALA A 15 7.98 11.66 -13.04
CA ALA A 15 7.10 11.75 -11.88
C ALA A 15 7.10 13.21 -11.39
N LEU A 16 5.97 13.90 -11.58
CA LEU A 16 5.77 15.25 -11.09
C LEU A 16 5.34 15.17 -9.62
N LEU A 17 6.31 15.26 -8.72
CA LEU A 17 6.06 15.54 -7.31
C LEU A 17 5.61 16.99 -7.17
N LEU A 18 4.30 17.20 -6.98
CA LEU A 18 3.74 18.52 -6.72
C LEU A 18 3.92 18.84 -5.22
N ALA A 19 5.05 19.46 -4.86
CA ALA A 19 5.24 20.06 -3.55
C ALA A 19 4.41 21.36 -3.49
N ALA A 20 3.26 21.33 -2.85
CA ALA A 20 2.49 22.52 -2.52
C ALA A 20 3.18 23.26 -1.35
N ILE A 21 3.96 24.30 -1.67
CA ILE A 21 4.48 25.22 -0.67
C ILE A 21 3.33 26.15 -0.27
N LEU A 22 2.71 25.91 0.89
CA LEU A 22 1.82 26.88 1.52
C LEU A 22 2.68 28.01 2.11
N SER A 23 2.70 29.15 1.42
CA SER A 23 3.20 30.40 1.99
C SER A 23 2.19 30.93 3.01
N LEU A 24 2.48 30.76 4.30
CA LEU A 24 1.73 31.39 5.37
C LEU A 24 2.07 32.88 5.44
N PRO A 25 1.09 33.79 5.56
CA PRO A 25 1.35 35.21 5.80
C PRO A 25 1.91 35.40 7.21
N SER A 26 2.93 36.23 7.34
CA SER A 26 3.53 36.60 8.63
C SER A 26 2.49 37.18 9.60
N PRO A 27 2.47 36.76 10.86
CA PRO A 27 1.54 37.34 11.83
C PRO A 27 1.92 38.78 12.16
N VAL A 28 0.99 39.69 11.94
CA VAL A 28 1.04 41.05 12.48
C VAL A 28 0.90 40.94 13.99
N LEU A 29 1.93 41.32 14.73
CA LEU A 29 1.91 41.45 16.17
C LEU A 29 0.95 42.57 16.57
N ALA A 30 -0.33 42.23 16.78
CA ALA A 30 -1.26 43.09 17.47
C ALA A 30 -1.05 42.89 18.99
N GLN A 31 -0.57 43.91 19.66
CA GLN A 31 -0.40 43.98 21.09
C GLN A 31 -1.80 44.00 21.77
N LEU A 32 -2.30 42.84 22.18
CA LEU A 32 -3.52 42.68 22.99
C LEU A 32 -3.11 42.45 24.43
N GLY A 33 -3.22 43.54 25.22
CA GLY A 33 -3.09 43.45 26.68
C GLY A 33 -4.21 42.62 27.28
N GLY A 34 -3.88 41.68 28.19
CA GLY A 34 -4.80 41.19 29.20
C GLY A 34 -5.62 39.95 28.87
N LEU A 35 -5.22 39.06 27.94
CA LEU A 35 -5.81 37.73 27.83
C LEU A 35 -5.24 36.80 28.93
N PRO A 36 -6.08 35.96 29.55
CA PRO A 36 -5.58 34.92 30.44
C PRO A 36 -4.60 34.02 29.67
N PRO A 37 -3.55 33.48 30.32
CA PRO A 37 -2.59 32.61 29.67
C PRO A 37 -3.38 31.44 29.02
N LEU A 38 -3.18 31.27 27.71
CA LEU A 38 -3.68 30.08 27.02
C LEU A 38 -3.11 28.86 27.74
N PRO A 39 -3.92 27.83 27.99
CA PRO A 39 -3.39 26.59 28.54
C PRO A 39 -2.22 26.15 27.67
N LEU A 40 -1.07 25.96 28.28
CA LEU A 40 0.08 25.33 27.62
C LEU A 40 -0.40 24.03 26.95
N PRO A 41 -0.02 23.76 25.72
CA PRO A 41 -0.28 22.45 25.15
C PRO A 41 0.18 21.42 26.17
N GLY A 42 -0.72 20.51 26.54
CA GLY A 42 -0.37 19.39 27.40
C GLY A 42 0.83 18.65 26.81
N PRO A 43 1.55 17.83 27.58
CA PRO A 43 2.70 17.10 27.10
C PRO A 43 2.31 16.39 25.80
N THR A 44 3.03 16.71 24.72
CA THR A 44 2.87 16.04 23.43
C THR A 44 3.08 14.55 23.68
N ALA A 45 2.09 13.74 23.41
CA ALA A 45 2.22 12.30 23.54
C ALA A 45 3.45 11.87 22.72
N THR A 46 4.41 11.22 23.38
CA THR A 46 5.59 10.69 22.71
C THR A 46 5.24 9.28 22.26
N ALA A 47 5.40 8.99 20.97
CA ALA A 47 5.19 7.64 20.47
C ALA A 47 6.13 6.67 21.19
N SER A 48 5.60 5.61 21.75
CA SER A 48 6.38 4.52 22.36
C SER A 48 6.86 3.54 21.28
N THR A 49 6.07 3.32 20.25
CA THR A 49 6.37 2.41 19.15
C THR A 49 5.85 2.97 17.85
N VAL A 50 6.73 3.03 16.85
CA VAL A 50 6.40 3.43 15.46
C VAL A 50 6.70 2.25 14.57
N THR A 51 5.74 1.85 13.75
CA THR A 51 5.85 0.69 12.86
C THR A 51 5.24 0.99 11.50
N GLY A 52 6.02 0.80 10.44
CA GLY A 52 5.55 0.86 9.06
C GLY A 52 6.02 -0.36 8.30
N GLN A 53 5.22 -0.82 7.34
CA GLN A 53 5.59 -1.89 6.41
C GLN A 53 4.82 -1.77 5.12
N ALA A 54 5.48 -2.06 4.00
CA ALA A 54 4.85 -2.19 2.69
C ALA A 54 5.35 -3.44 1.98
N THR A 55 4.47 -4.12 1.25
CA THR A 55 4.81 -5.33 0.48
C THR A 55 3.96 -5.37 -0.79
N ALA A 56 4.61 -5.42 -1.97
CA ALA A 56 3.88 -5.43 -3.24
C ALA A 56 3.14 -6.75 -3.49
N ALA A 57 3.73 -7.89 -3.13
CA ALA A 57 3.02 -9.16 -3.16
C ALA A 57 3.55 -10.13 -2.10
N GLN A 58 2.66 -10.85 -1.44
CA GLN A 58 2.97 -11.92 -0.50
C GLN A 58 2.08 -13.12 -0.76
N VAL A 59 2.67 -14.28 -0.77
CA VAL A 59 1.97 -15.56 -0.95
C VAL A 59 2.37 -16.51 0.17
N VAL A 60 1.39 -17.07 0.81
CA VAL A 60 1.53 -18.18 1.78
C VAL A 60 0.87 -19.41 1.19
N LEU A 61 1.64 -20.42 0.88
CA LEU A 61 1.14 -21.71 0.42
C LEU A 61 1.07 -22.67 1.59
N LEU A 62 -0.06 -23.33 1.74
CA LEU A 62 -0.29 -24.34 2.78
C LEU A 62 0.01 -25.73 2.20
N GLY A 63 1.06 -26.35 2.71
CA GLY A 63 1.43 -27.73 2.34
C GLY A 63 0.56 -28.79 3.02
N LEU A 64 0.50 -29.98 2.44
CA LEU A 64 -0.32 -31.13 2.89
C LEU A 64 -0.06 -31.58 4.35
N LEU A 65 1.08 -31.21 4.92
CA LEU A 65 1.46 -31.57 6.30
C LEU A 65 1.36 -30.39 7.27
N GLY A 66 0.61 -29.33 6.92
CA GLY A 66 0.48 -28.13 7.76
C GLY A 66 1.71 -27.22 7.74
N THR A 67 2.67 -27.45 6.85
CA THR A 67 3.79 -26.53 6.64
C THR A 67 3.34 -25.36 5.78
N ALA A 68 3.65 -24.13 6.20
CA ALA A 68 3.41 -22.93 5.40
C ALA A 68 4.70 -22.45 4.78
N THR A 69 4.67 -22.13 3.47
CA THR A 69 5.78 -21.48 2.78
C THR A 69 5.36 -20.06 2.40
N THR A 70 6.10 -19.08 2.90
CA THR A 70 5.86 -17.66 2.60
C THR A 70 6.88 -17.16 1.59
N THR A 71 6.41 -16.47 0.55
CA THR A 71 7.24 -15.78 -0.44
C THR A 71 6.72 -14.35 -0.59
N SER A 72 7.61 -13.36 -0.55
CA SER A 72 7.28 -11.95 -0.73
C SER A 72 8.09 -11.33 -1.87
N LEU A 73 7.49 -10.40 -2.60
CA LEU A 73 8.10 -9.59 -3.65
C LEU A 73 8.03 -8.11 -3.26
N ALA A 74 9.12 -7.38 -3.43
CA ALA A 74 9.27 -5.97 -3.08
C ALA A 74 8.66 -5.66 -1.70
N SER A 75 9.40 -5.94 -0.63
CA SER A 75 8.98 -5.70 0.75
C SER A 75 9.98 -4.82 1.47
N THR A 76 9.51 -3.76 2.15
CA THR A 76 10.37 -2.90 2.97
C THR A 76 10.84 -3.58 4.25
N GLY A 77 10.15 -4.65 4.67
CA GLY A 77 10.25 -5.13 6.04
C GLY A 77 9.59 -4.15 7.02
N ILE A 78 9.78 -4.39 8.31
CA ILE A 78 9.25 -3.52 9.38
C ILE A 78 10.21 -2.35 9.58
N SER A 79 9.72 -1.13 9.42
CA SER A 79 10.44 0.12 9.69
C SER A 79 10.08 0.64 11.07
N GLY A 80 11.08 1.09 11.82
CA GLY A 80 10.89 1.79 13.11
C GLY A 80 10.91 3.32 12.96
N THR A 81 11.03 4.02 14.08
CA THR A 81 11.05 5.50 14.14
C THR A 81 12.20 6.11 13.33
N ASN A 82 11.93 7.18 12.58
CA ASN A 82 12.88 7.91 11.74
C ASN A 82 13.58 6.99 10.69
N ALA A 83 12.82 6.12 10.08
CA ALA A 83 13.28 5.22 9.04
C ALA A 83 12.60 5.51 7.70
N GLU A 84 13.35 5.38 6.63
CA GLU A 84 12.86 5.39 5.25
C GLU A 84 13.31 4.10 4.58
N SER A 85 12.40 3.43 3.90
CA SER A 85 12.68 2.23 3.13
C SER A 85 11.89 2.26 1.83
N ASP A 86 12.60 2.06 0.72
CA ASP A 86 12.03 1.97 -0.63
C ASP A 86 12.63 0.75 -1.33
N VAL A 87 11.77 -0.12 -1.86
CA VAL A 87 12.16 -1.34 -2.57
C VAL A 87 11.38 -1.42 -3.87
N GLY A 88 12.09 -1.27 -4.98
CA GLY A 88 11.53 -1.37 -6.33
C GLY A 88 12.06 -2.59 -7.09
N GLN A 89 11.18 -3.22 -7.87
CA GLN A 89 11.50 -4.29 -8.82
C GLN A 89 10.83 -3.99 -10.16
N ALA A 90 11.59 -4.02 -11.27
CA ALA A 90 11.03 -3.79 -12.60
C ALA A 90 10.07 -4.91 -13.01
N THR A 91 10.37 -6.14 -12.60
CA THR A 91 9.49 -7.31 -12.79
C THR A 91 9.65 -8.22 -11.58
N GLY A 92 8.57 -8.85 -11.15
CA GLY A 92 8.57 -9.83 -10.08
C GLY A 92 7.70 -11.03 -10.41
N SER A 93 8.14 -12.23 -10.00
CA SER A 93 7.34 -13.42 -10.21
C SER A 93 7.50 -14.44 -9.10
N ILE A 94 6.41 -15.14 -8.81
CA ILE A 94 6.40 -16.39 -8.04
C ILE A 94 6.03 -17.48 -9.04
N PRO A 95 6.94 -18.41 -9.35
CA PRO A 95 6.77 -19.38 -10.44
C PRO A 95 5.43 -20.10 -10.39
N SER A 96 4.76 -20.17 -11.53
CA SER A 96 3.46 -20.82 -11.75
C SER A 96 2.28 -20.22 -10.97
N LEU A 97 2.48 -19.10 -10.27
CA LEU A 97 1.43 -18.49 -9.44
C LEU A 97 1.17 -17.03 -9.77
N LEU A 98 2.19 -16.18 -9.75
CA LEU A 98 2.05 -14.73 -9.88
C LEU A 98 3.18 -14.13 -10.70
N GLY A 99 2.84 -13.20 -11.59
CA GLY A 99 3.78 -12.31 -12.27
C GLY A 99 3.23 -10.89 -12.27
N ALA A 100 4.11 -9.92 -12.16
CA ALA A 100 3.77 -8.51 -12.21
C ALA A 100 4.97 -7.67 -12.68
N ASP A 101 4.68 -6.47 -13.17
CA ASP A 101 5.67 -5.46 -13.55
C ASP A 101 5.65 -4.30 -12.55
N THR A 102 6.78 -3.60 -12.45
CA THR A 102 6.93 -2.36 -11.68
C THR A 102 6.39 -2.48 -10.26
N LEU A 103 6.91 -3.47 -9.51
CA LEU A 103 6.57 -3.63 -8.11
C LEU A 103 7.33 -2.59 -7.28
N ASN A 104 6.61 -1.90 -6.40
CA ASN A 104 7.20 -0.93 -5.47
C ASN A 104 6.58 -1.09 -4.08
N ALA A 105 7.41 -0.93 -3.06
CA ALA A 105 7.03 -0.87 -1.67
C ALA A 105 7.85 0.21 -0.98
N ALA A 106 7.21 1.21 -0.38
CA ALA A 106 7.87 2.29 0.33
C ALA A 106 7.23 2.54 1.69
N THR A 107 8.05 2.88 2.67
CA THR A 107 7.63 3.25 4.02
C THR A 107 8.47 4.42 4.53
N TYR A 108 7.79 5.43 5.02
CA TYR A 108 8.37 6.63 5.65
C TYR A 108 7.85 6.72 7.08
N SER A 109 8.75 6.64 8.05
CA SER A 109 8.40 6.59 9.48
C SER A 109 9.12 7.70 10.23
N TYR A 110 8.35 8.60 10.82
CA TYR A 110 8.82 9.66 11.71
C TYR A 110 8.35 9.37 13.15
N SER A 111 8.73 10.21 14.11
CA SER A 111 8.28 10.04 15.51
C SER A 111 6.77 10.25 15.72
N ASN A 112 6.11 10.94 14.80
CA ASN A 112 4.71 11.34 14.91
C ASN A 112 3.86 10.99 13.66
N GLU A 113 4.46 10.38 12.65
CA GLU A 113 3.78 10.04 11.40
C GLU A 113 4.41 8.83 10.73
N VAL A 114 3.59 7.96 10.17
CA VAL A 114 4.01 6.82 9.36
C VAL A 114 3.16 6.76 8.10
N ASP A 115 3.81 6.67 6.96
CA ASP A 115 3.18 6.44 5.66
C ASP A 115 3.79 5.22 5.00
N SER A 116 2.94 4.33 4.54
CA SER A 116 3.33 3.13 3.79
C SER A 116 2.53 3.03 2.51
N VAL A 117 3.21 2.67 1.42
CA VAL A 117 2.59 2.44 0.12
C VAL A 117 3.17 1.21 -0.55
N ALA A 118 2.32 0.38 -1.13
CA ALA A 118 2.71 -0.73 -1.97
C ALA A 118 1.96 -0.66 -3.29
N SER A 119 2.63 -0.99 -4.39
CA SER A 119 2.02 -0.97 -5.71
C SER A 119 2.65 -1.99 -6.66
N LEU A 120 1.88 -2.39 -7.65
CA LEU A 120 2.36 -3.16 -8.80
C LEU A 120 1.48 -2.89 -10.03
N ALA A 121 2.05 -3.16 -11.21
CA ALA A 121 1.37 -3.07 -12.48
C ALA A 121 1.32 -4.43 -13.18
N ASN A 122 0.38 -4.59 -14.13
CA ASN A 122 0.26 -5.78 -14.98
C ASN A 122 0.25 -7.09 -14.19
N LEU A 123 -0.58 -7.13 -13.14
CA LEU A 123 -0.78 -8.36 -12.36
C LEU A 123 -1.35 -9.46 -13.24
N GLY A 124 -0.66 -10.59 -13.30
CA GLY A 124 -1.17 -11.85 -13.80
C GLY A 124 -0.97 -12.94 -12.77
N MET A 125 -2.03 -13.60 -12.33
CA MET A 125 -1.96 -14.62 -11.30
C MET A 125 -2.87 -15.80 -11.65
N THR A 126 -2.43 -17.01 -11.29
CA THR A 126 -3.24 -18.23 -11.37
C THR A 126 -3.16 -18.97 -10.05
N VAL A 127 -4.28 -19.11 -9.37
CA VAL A 127 -4.38 -19.86 -8.11
C VAL A 127 -5.55 -20.84 -8.16
N ALA A 128 -5.30 -22.10 -7.87
CA ALA A 128 -6.30 -23.18 -7.93
C ALA A 128 -7.09 -23.22 -9.26
N GLY A 129 -6.43 -22.92 -10.38
CA GLY A 129 -7.04 -22.88 -11.72
C GLY A 129 -7.85 -21.61 -12.02
N ILE A 130 -7.85 -20.62 -11.15
CA ILE A 130 -8.53 -19.33 -11.32
C ILE A 130 -7.50 -18.31 -11.79
N GLY A 131 -7.68 -17.76 -12.99
CA GLY A 131 -6.88 -16.66 -13.53
C GLY A 131 -7.39 -15.32 -13.00
N ILE A 132 -6.49 -14.49 -12.44
CA ILE A 132 -6.80 -13.15 -11.94
C ILE A 132 -5.82 -12.17 -12.57
N THR A 133 -6.34 -11.08 -13.13
CA THR A 133 -5.54 -10.03 -13.76
C THR A 133 -5.98 -8.65 -13.29
N ALA A 134 -5.04 -7.70 -13.21
CA ALA A 134 -5.32 -6.29 -12.98
C ALA A 134 -4.22 -5.44 -13.61
N ASP A 135 -4.54 -4.24 -14.14
CA ASP A 135 -3.54 -3.36 -14.74
C ASP A 135 -2.71 -2.63 -13.68
N SER A 136 -3.36 -2.23 -12.58
CA SER A 136 -2.69 -1.55 -11.47
C SER A 136 -3.35 -1.90 -10.14
N VAL A 137 -2.52 -2.15 -9.14
CA VAL A 137 -2.95 -2.44 -7.77
C VAL A 137 -2.10 -1.60 -6.82
N VAL A 138 -2.75 -0.80 -5.97
CA VAL A 138 -2.09 0.08 -5.00
C VAL A 138 -2.78 -0.04 -3.64
N ALA A 139 -1.99 -0.11 -2.57
CA ALA A 139 -2.44 0.03 -1.18
C ALA A 139 -1.67 1.15 -0.50
N GLN A 140 -2.36 1.93 0.33
CA GLN A 140 -1.78 3.00 1.14
C GLN A 140 -2.32 2.93 2.55
N ALA A 141 -1.45 3.12 3.53
CA ALA A 141 -1.79 3.25 4.94
C ALA A 141 -1.02 4.42 5.55
N SER A 142 -1.70 5.21 6.37
CA SER A 142 -1.11 6.35 7.07
C SER A 142 -1.59 6.40 8.51
N GLN A 143 -0.70 6.83 9.40
CA GLN A 143 -0.98 7.05 10.80
C GLN A 143 -0.26 8.30 11.30
N VAL A 144 -1.03 9.19 11.91
CA VAL A 144 -0.51 10.35 12.65
C VAL A 144 -0.75 10.14 14.14
N LEU A 145 0.24 10.46 14.98
CA LEU A 145 0.15 10.30 16.43
C LEU A 145 -1.07 11.03 17.00
N GLY A 146 -1.89 10.30 17.75
CA GLY A 146 -3.11 10.84 18.36
C GLY A 146 -4.33 10.96 17.44
N ALA A 147 -4.23 10.49 16.19
CA ALA A 147 -5.35 10.42 15.25
C ALA A 147 -5.70 8.95 14.92
N PRO A 148 -6.90 8.67 14.44
CA PRO A 148 -7.20 7.36 13.85
C PRO A 148 -6.32 7.08 12.64
N GLY A 149 -6.00 5.81 12.41
CA GLY A 149 -5.35 5.37 11.17
C GLY A 149 -6.23 5.65 9.95
N SER A 150 -5.60 5.77 8.80
CA SER A 150 -6.29 5.91 7.51
C SER A 150 -5.69 5.01 6.46
N GLY A 151 -6.49 4.64 5.46
CA GLY A 151 -6.00 3.82 4.38
C GLY A 151 -6.92 3.82 3.16
N SER A 152 -6.35 3.46 2.04
CA SER A 152 -7.06 3.33 0.77
C SER A 152 -6.40 2.31 -0.14
N ALA A 153 -7.20 1.74 -1.05
CA ALA A 153 -6.68 0.94 -2.14
C ALA A 153 -7.24 1.41 -3.48
N TYR A 154 -6.45 1.21 -4.53
CA TYR A 154 -6.84 1.44 -5.92
C TYR A 154 -6.54 0.20 -6.75
N ILE A 155 -7.53 -0.27 -7.49
CA ILE A 155 -7.43 -1.44 -8.36
C ILE A 155 -8.07 -1.08 -9.69
N SER A 156 -7.34 -1.25 -10.79
CA SER A 156 -7.86 -0.98 -12.13
C SER A 156 -7.92 -2.24 -12.98
N ASN A 157 -8.99 -2.34 -13.77
CA ASN A 157 -9.22 -3.40 -14.76
C ASN A 157 -9.07 -4.83 -14.19
N LEU A 158 -9.61 -5.02 -12.96
CA LEU A 158 -9.64 -6.34 -12.32
C LEU A 158 -10.53 -7.29 -13.14
N ALA A 159 -10.00 -8.47 -13.46
CA ALA A 159 -10.76 -9.53 -14.11
C ALA A 159 -10.45 -10.90 -13.47
N ILE A 160 -11.46 -11.77 -13.42
CA ILE A 160 -11.35 -13.18 -13.01
C ILE A 160 -11.72 -14.07 -14.20
N ASN A 161 -10.79 -14.92 -14.64
CA ASN A 161 -10.93 -15.75 -15.85
C ASN A 161 -11.36 -14.94 -17.08
N GLY A 162 -10.82 -13.69 -17.21
CA GLY A 162 -11.15 -12.76 -18.28
C GLY A 162 -12.49 -12.04 -18.14
N VAL A 163 -13.27 -12.29 -17.06
CA VAL A 163 -14.52 -11.59 -16.78
C VAL A 163 -14.24 -10.38 -15.89
N PRO A 164 -14.57 -9.15 -16.32
CA PRO A 164 -14.36 -7.95 -15.51
C PRO A 164 -15.09 -8.00 -14.17
N VAL A 165 -14.42 -7.57 -13.10
CA VAL A 165 -14.98 -7.44 -11.76
C VAL A 165 -15.19 -5.96 -11.43
N ALA A 166 -16.41 -5.60 -11.03
CA ALA A 166 -16.69 -4.24 -10.58
C ALA A 166 -16.05 -3.98 -9.21
N VAL A 167 -15.07 -3.07 -9.18
CA VAL A 167 -14.42 -2.60 -7.94
C VAL A 167 -15.16 -1.37 -7.45
N SER A 168 -15.83 -1.46 -6.30
CA SER A 168 -16.63 -0.36 -5.75
C SER A 168 -15.78 0.75 -5.11
N GLY A 169 -14.52 0.44 -4.75
CA GLY A 169 -13.67 1.30 -3.95
C GLY A 169 -14.02 1.32 -2.45
N ALA A 170 -15.16 0.78 -2.05
CA ALA A 170 -15.53 0.66 -0.63
C ALA A 170 -14.60 -0.34 0.09
N PRO A 171 -14.30 -0.12 1.39
CA PRO A 171 -13.55 -1.08 2.18
C PRO A 171 -14.23 -2.44 2.27
N ASN A 172 -13.42 -3.50 2.27
CA ASN A 172 -13.81 -4.89 2.54
C ASN A 172 -14.86 -5.46 1.55
N GLN A 173 -14.77 -5.06 0.26
CA GLN A 173 -15.63 -5.65 -0.78
C GLN A 173 -15.26 -7.11 -1.00
N THR A 174 -16.18 -8.03 -0.74
CA THR A 174 -15.97 -9.48 -0.93
C THR A 174 -16.45 -9.95 -2.30
N VAL A 175 -15.61 -10.70 -3.00
CA VAL A 175 -15.90 -11.40 -4.25
C VAL A 175 -15.70 -12.90 -4.01
N TRP A 176 -16.77 -13.68 -4.17
CA TRP A 176 -16.69 -15.13 -4.01
C TRP A 176 -16.04 -15.78 -5.22
N ILE A 177 -15.09 -16.68 -4.97
CA ILE A 177 -14.41 -17.47 -6.00
C ILE A 177 -14.46 -18.95 -5.64
N PRO A 178 -14.29 -19.87 -6.59
CA PRO A 178 -14.27 -21.31 -6.31
C PRO A 178 -13.23 -21.67 -5.24
N GLY A 179 -13.68 -22.32 -4.19
CA GLY A 179 -12.82 -22.78 -3.09
C GLY A 179 -12.41 -21.71 -2.07
N GLY A 180 -12.91 -20.45 -2.20
CA GLY A 180 -12.51 -19.38 -1.29
C GLY A 180 -13.18 -18.04 -1.55
N GLN A 181 -12.47 -16.98 -1.22
CA GLN A 181 -12.92 -15.61 -1.42
C GLN A 181 -11.75 -14.67 -1.77
N MET A 182 -12.09 -13.55 -2.37
CA MET A 182 -11.22 -12.43 -2.60
C MET A 182 -11.83 -11.20 -1.93
N VAL A 183 -11.09 -10.51 -1.08
CA VAL A 183 -11.48 -9.25 -0.45
C VAL A 183 -10.71 -8.13 -1.12
N LEU A 184 -11.44 -7.14 -1.65
CA LEU A 184 -10.88 -5.96 -2.30
C LEU A 184 -10.90 -4.79 -1.30
N ASN A 185 -9.81 -4.02 -1.29
CA ASN A 185 -9.65 -2.91 -0.36
C ASN A 185 -9.91 -3.35 1.09
N GLU A 186 -9.29 -4.47 1.50
CA GLU A 186 -9.41 -4.96 2.87
C GLU A 186 -8.71 -3.98 3.82
N GLN A 187 -9.45 -3.50 4.81
CA GLN A 187 -8.95 -2.53 5.77
C GLN A 187 -9.22 -2.96 7.19
N THR A 188 -8.20 -2.84 8.02
CA THR A 188 -8.29 -2.90 9.48
C THR A 188 -7.77 -1.58 10.03
N ILE A 189 -8.66 -0.73 10.50
CA ILE A 189 -8.35 0.61 11.02
C ILE A 189 -8.57 0.62 12.52
N SER A 190 -7.55 1.03 13.28
CA SER A 190 -7.63 1.22 14.73
C SER A 190 -7.94 2.68 15.05
N SER A 191 -8.87 2.90 15.97
CA SER A 191 -9.16 4.24 16.50
C SER A 191 -8.04 4.79 17.39
N THR A 192 -7.13 3.92 17.85
CA THR A 192 -6.06 4.26 18.81
C THR A 192 -4.67 4.26 18.22
N GLY A 193 -4.50 3.91 16.95
CA GLY A 193 -3.18 4.06 16.36
C GLY A 193 -2.73 2.98 15.37
N GLY A 194 -3.45 2.76 14.28
CA GLY A 194 -2.94 1.92 13.22
C GLY A 194 -3.91 1.70 12.05
N ALA A 195 -3.33 1.44 10.89
CA ALA A 195 -4.04 1.03 9.69
C ALA A 195 -3.28 -0.11 9.00
N VAL A 196 -4.01 -1.12 8.56
CA VAL A 196 -3.54 -2.16 7.63
C VAL A 196 -4.48 -2.15 6.44
N VAL A 197 -3.91 -2.07 5.24
CA VAL A 197 -4.65 -2.07 3.98
C VAL A 197 -4.06 -3.11 3.06
N ASN A 198 -4.89 -4.04 2.60
CA ASN A 198 -4.56 -4.98 1.54
C ASN A 198 -5.43 -4.64 0.32
N ALA A 199 -4.82 -4.29 -0.81
CA ALA A 199 -5.62 -3.94 -1.99
C ALA A 199 -6.40 -5.16 -2.50
N ILE A 200 -5.74 -6.33 -2.58
CA ILE A 200 -6.39 -7.61 -2.89
C ILE A 200 -5.90 -8.64 -1.88
N HIS A 201 -6.83 -9.30 -1.20
CA HIS A 201 -6.55 -10.43 -0.31
C HIS A 201 -7.35 -11.64 -0.77
N ILE A 202 -6.68 -12.73 -1.11
CA ILE A 202 -7.29 -13.97 -1.61
C ILE A 202 -7.01 -15.10 -0.65
N THR A 203 -8.07 -15.74 -0.21
CA THR A 203 -7.98 -16.95 0.63
C THR A 203 -8.59 -18.10 -0.14
N ILE A 204 -7.80 -19.14 -0.42
CA ILE A 204 -8.25 -20.43 -0.93
C ILE A 204 -8.15 -21.44 0.20
N ASN A 205 -9.28 -21.97 0.64
CA ASN A 205 -9.39 -22.81 1.83
C ASN A 205 -8.42 -23.99 1.79
N GLY A 206 -7.51 -24.04 2.76
CA GLY A 206 -6.52 -25.11 2.90
C GLY A 206 -5.42 -25.15 1.82
N VAL A 207 -5.34 -24.13 0.94
CA VAL A 207 -4.39 -24.12 -0.19
C VAL A 207 -3.46 -22.91 -0.13
N ALA A 208 -4.02 -21.69 -0.09
CA ALA A 208 -3.23 -20.48 -0.20
C ALA A 208 -3.89 -19.29 0.48
N ASP A 209 -3.04 -18.40 0.98
CA ASP A 209 -3.36 -17.04 1.42
C ASP A 209 -2.45 -16.08 0.65
N ILE A 210 -3.05 -15.15 -0.11
CA ILE A 210 -2.32 -14.29 -1.05
C ILE A 210 -2.74 -12.86 -0.84
N VAL A 211 -1.77 -11.99 -0.59
CA VAL A 211 -1.97 -10.55 -0.47
C VAL A 211 -1.22 -9.86 -1.60
N VAL A 212 -1.92 -9.01 -2.35
CA VAL A 212 -1.37 -8.18 -3.41
C VAL A 212 -1.54 -6.72 -3.03
N ALA A 213 -0.44 -6.01 -2.94
CA ALA A 213 -0.27 -4.67 -2.38
C ALA A 213 -0.81 -4.57 -0.95
N SER A 214 0.10 -4.63 0.01
CA SER A 214 -0.16 -4.46 1.45
C SER A 214 0.60 -3.27 1.99
N ALA A 215 -0.07 -2.43 2.76
CA ALA A 215 0.51 -1.30 3.47
C ALA A 215 0.06 -1.30 4.93
N GLN A 216 0.98 -1.05 5.84
CA GLN A 216 0.74 -0.95 7.27
C GLN A 216 1.40 0.30 7.85
N ALA A 217 0.68 1.02 8.69
CA ALA A 217 1.15 2.16 9.45
C ALA A 217 0.59 2.10 10.87
N ALA A 218 1.44 2.20 11.90
CA ALA A 218 1.00 2.19 13.28
C ALA A 218 1.90 3.05 14.19
N ILE A 219 1.27 3.75 15.14
CA ILE A 219 1.93 4.53 16.20
C ILE A 219 1.17 4.29 17.51
N SER A 220 1.86 3.88 18.56
CA SER A 220 1.29 3.60 19.89
C SER A 220 2.16 4.15 21.04
#